data_b6eaa089c01d5ee33ece067403bbd195
#
_entry.id   b6eaa089c01d5ee33ece067403bbd195
#
_cell.length_a   1.000
_cell.length_b   1.000
_cell.length_c   1.000
_cell.angle_alpha   90.00
_cell.angle_beta   90.00
_cell.angle_gamma   90.00
#
_symmetry.space_group_name_H-M   'P 1'
#
loop_
_entity.id
_entity.type
_entity.pdbx_description
1 polymer ?
#
loop_
_entity_poly.entity_id
_entity_poly.type
_entity_poly.pdbx_seq_one_letter_code
_entity_poly.pdbx_strand_id
1 'polypeptide(L)'
;MRRQLRLVPFLALVPAMCPTAAGDGPIPPLSPPVLSGAGGVIPDPVEQPSEESAAWSIMGEGGMTADRLVSFLLENNPDADSARVVLLASLYIEEAAAEGVNSDVAFVQMCHETGFLRFGGLVTEEMNNFCGLGSTGPGNPGLRFPDERTGVRAHIQHLKAYGSTDSLNLGQVDPRFGLVSPRGRSPDIFGLAGTWAADRQYGLRLADLLESLYE
;
A
#
# COMPACT_ATOMS: atom_id res chain seq x y z
N MET A 1 -22.06 -8.95 23.10
CA MET A 1 -21.69 -7.62 23.63
C MET A 1 -21.03 -6.87 22.50
N ARG A 2 -21.73 -5.94 21.87
CA ARG A 2 -21.20 -5.15 20.74
C ARG A 2 -20.16 -4.17 21.28
N ARG A 3 -18.88 -4.37 20.97
CA ARG A 3 -17.85 -3.36 21.21
C ARG A 3 -18.15 -2.19 20.27
N GLN A 4 -18.47 -1.06 20.82
CA GLN A 4 -18.54 0.19 20.09
C GLN A 4 -17.14 0.51 19.57
N LEU A 5 -16.95 0.43 18.24
CA LEU A 5 -15.75 0.98 17.59
C LEU A 5 -15.71 2.46 17.97
N ARG A 6 -14.70 2.86 18.71
CA ARG A 6 -14.47 4.30 19.00
C ARG A 6 -14.07 4.94 17.69
N LEU A 7 -14.93 5.84 17.20
CA LEU A 7 -14.56 6.77 16.13
C LEU A 7 -13.26 7.46 16.55
N VAL A 8 -12.15 7.06 15.94
CA VAL A 8 -10.89 7.78 16.05
C VAL A 8 -11.09 9.07 15.26
N PRO A 9 -10.86 10.26 15.84
CA PRO A 9 -11.03 11.50 15.10
C PRO A 9 -10.10 11.48 13.89
N PHE A 10 -10.67 11.79 12.74
CA PHE A 10 -9.99 11.92 11.45
C PHE A 10 -8.87 12.95 11.59
N LEU A 11 -7.67 12.48 11.90
CA LEU A 11 -6.47 13.30 11.87
C LEU A 11 -6.10 13.48 10.41
N ALA A 12 -6.06 14.73 9.95
CA ALA A 12 -5.78 15.10 8.58
C ALA A 12 -4.62 14.26 8.02
N LEU A 13 -4.92 13.50 6.96
CA LEU A 13 -3.98 12.65 6.26
C LEU A 13 -2.81 13.52 5.78
N VAL A 14 -1.63 13.31 6.35
CA VAL A 14 -0.41 13.90 5.81
C VAL A 14 -0.09 13.11 4.54
N PRO A 15 -0.04 13.75 3.37
CA PRO A 15 0.23 13.05 2.13
C PRO A 15 1.57 12.31 2.21
N ALA A 16 1.62 11.11 1.66
CA ALA A 16 2.82 10.31 1.54
C ALA A 16 3.91 11.11 0.80
N MET A 17 4.86 11.64 1.53
CA MET A 17 6.05 12.27 0.95
C MET A 17 7.00 11.15 0.49
N CYS A 18 6.95 10.83 -0.78
CA CYS A 18 8.04 10.09 -1.41
C CYS A 18 9.28 11.00 -1.43
N PRO A 19 10.42 10.65 -0.81
CA PRO A 19 11.60 11.50 -0.85
C PRO A 19 12.11 11.62 -2.30
N THR A 20 12.22 12.86 -2.77
CA THR A 20 12.91 13.19 -4.02
C THR A 20 14.40 12.93 -3.82
N ALA A 21 14.98 12.10 -4.67
CA ALA A 21 16.42 11.99 -4.79
C ALA A 21 16.98 13.34 -5.30
N ALA A 22 17.71 14.03 -4.47
CA ALA A 22 18.46 15.22 -4.85
C ALA A 22 19.96 14.94 -4.66
N GLY A 23 20.75 15.22 -5.69
CA GLY A 23 22.14 15.57 -5.56
C GLY A 23 23.15 14.61 -6.21
N ASP A 24 23.48 14.92 -7.48
CA ASP A 24 24.74 14.53 -8.12
C ASP A 24 25.89 15.27 -7.44
N GLY A 25 26.66 14.55 -6.59
CA GLY A 25 27.97 14.97 -6.14
C GLY A 25 29.02 13.96 -6.60
N PRO A 26 30.25 14.37 -6.96
CA PRO A 26 31.26 13.46 -7.49
C PRO A 26 31.74 12.47 -6.43
N ILE A 27 31.79 11.18 -6.83
CA ILE A 27 32.23 10.06 -6.00
C ILE A 27 33.76 10.13 -5.85
N PRO A 28 34.34 10.11 -4.63
CA PRO A 28 35.77 9.97 -4.45
C PRO A 28 36.24 8.54 -4.75
N PRO A 29 37.50 8.34 -5.20
CA PRO A 29 37.99 7.03 -5.59
C PRO A 29 38.16 6.10 -4.38
N LEU A 30 37.67 4.86 -4.54
CA LEU A 30 37.78 3.77 -3.57
C LEU A 30 39.21 3.25 -3.49
N SER A 31 39.78 3.24 -2.29
CA SER A 31 41.01 2.52 -1.97
C SER A 31 40.74 1.01 -1.88
N PRO A 32 41.68 0.14 -2.28
CA PRO A 32 41.45 -1.31 -2.24
C PRO A 32 41.41 -1.84 -0.80
N PRO A 33 40.61 -2.92 -0.55
CA PRO A 33 40.50 -3.50 0.78
C PRO A 33 41.74 -4.32 1.15
N VAL A 34 42.24 -4.09 2.36
CA VAL A 34 43.26 -4.91 3.00
C VAL A 34 42.59 -6.21 3.46
N LEU A 35 43.03 -7.34 2.91
CA LEU A 35 42.63 -8.67 3.38
C LEU A 35 43.35 -8.98 4.71
N SER A 36 42.59 -9.07 5.79
CA SER A 36 43.09 -9.66 7.05
C SER A 36 42.07 -10.62 7.62
N GLY A 37 42.48 -11.90 7.74
CA GLY A 37 42.12 -12.81 8.81
C GLY A 37 40.74 -13.48 8.79
N ALA A 38 40.79 -14.77 8.49
CA ALA A 38 39.69 -15.74 8.61
C ALA A 38 39.03 -15.74 10.00
N GLY A 39 37.73 -15.54 10.01
CA GLY A 39 36.78 -15.94 11.03
C GLY A 39 35.47 -16.14 10.33
N GLY A 40 35.16 -17.42 10.01
CA GLY A 40 33.90 -17.78 9.39
C GLY A 40 32.76 -17.50 10.36
N VAL A 41 32.08 -16.37 10.16
CA VAL A 41 30.75 -16.13 10.74
C VAL A 41 29.78 -16.92 9.86
N ILE A 42 29.26 -18.01 10.40
CA ILE A 42 28.09 -18.71 9.84
C ILE A 42 26.99 -17.65 9.86
N PRO A 43 26.40 -17.27 8.71
CA PRO A 43 25.23 -16.38 8.75
C PRO A 43 24.14 -17.09 9.58
N ASP A 44 23.57 -16.36 10.53
CA ASP A 44 22.41 -16.83 11.27
C ASP A 44 21.35 -17.33 10.28
N PRO A 45 20.61 -18.41 10.60
CA PRO A 45 19.53 -18.89 9.76
C PRO A 45 18.60 -17.71 9.48
N VAL A 46 18.33 -17.46 8.20
CA VAL A 46 17.30 -16.49 7.80
C VAL A 46 16.02 -16.93 8.52
N GLU A 47 15.64 -16.14 9.52
CA GLU A 47 14.43 -16.38 10.30
C GLU A 47 13.26 -16.41 9.31
N GLN A 48 12.64 -17.58 9.17
CA GLN A 48 11.44 -17.67 8.33
C GLN A 48 10.38 -16.76 8.96
N PRO A 49 9.67 -15.96 8.15
CA PRO A 49 8.61 -15.10 8.68
C PRO A 49 7.64 -15.96 9.48
N SER A 50 7.25 -15.49 10.67
CA SER A 50 6.23 -16.15 11.50
C SER A 50 4.92 -16.25 10.69
N GLU A 51 4.07 -17.24 10.99
CA GLU A 51 2.76 -17.39 10.32
C GLU A 51 1.93 -16.10 10.36
N GLU A 52 2.06 -15.31 11.40
CA GLU A 52 1.42 -14.01 11.59
C GLU A 52 1.99 -12.94 10.61
N SER A 53 3.29 -13.00 10.30
CA SER A 53 3.92 -12.13 9.29
C SER A 53 3.49 -12.49 7.87
N ALA A 54 3.18 -13.75 7.58
CA ALA A 54 2.70 -14.18 6.28
C ALA A 54 1.27 -13.67 5.99
N ALA A 55 0.43 -13.53 7.02
CA ALA A 55 -0.94 -13.02 6.90
C ALA A 55 -1.02 -11.56 6.40
N TRP A 56 0.03 -10.76 6.65
CA TRP A 56 0.09 -9.34 6.30
C TRP A 56 1.02 -9.04 5.12
N SER A 57 1.38 -10.06 4.33
CA SER A 57 2.23 -9.91 3.17
C SER A 57 1.52 -9.09 2.07
N ILE A 58 2.28 -8.18 1.43
CA ILE A 58 1.78 -7.40 0.28
C ILE A 58 1.59 -8.28 -0.95
N MET A 59 2.51 -9.24 -1.15
CA MET A 59 2.40 -10.19 -2.26
C MET A 59 1.67 -11.44 -1.81
N GLY A 60 0.88 -12.02 -2.70
CA GLY A 60 0.11 -13.23 -2.45
C GLY A 60 -1.36 -13.10 -2.86
N GLU A 61 -2.19 -14.02 -2.40
CA GLU A 61 -3.62 -14.03 -2.66
C GLU A 61 -4.38 -13.50 -1.43
N GLY A 62 -5.42 -12.69 -1.64
CA GLY A 62 -6.37 -12.31 -0.60
C GLY A 62 -7.34 -13.47 -0.30
N GLY A 63 -7.82 -13.54 0.93
CA GLY A 63 -8.75 -14.59 1.38
C GLY A 63 -10.22 -14.16 1.34
N MET A 64 -10.51 -12.87 1.17
CA MET A 64 -11.86 -12.34 1.28
C MET A 64 -12.62 -12.36 -0.04
N THR A 65 -13.92 -12.62 0.06
CA THR A 65 -14.84 -12.50 -1.07
C THR A 65 -15.21 -11.04 -1.32
N ALA A 66 -15.67 -10.73 -2.55
CA ALA A 66 -16.18 -9.40 -2.88
C ALA A 66 -17.30 -8.96 -1.92
N ASP A 67 -18.21 -9.85 -1.55
CA ASP A 67 -19.32 -9.56 -0.63
C ASP A 67 -18.80 -9.17 0.77
N ARG A 68 -17.73 -9.81 1.28
CA ARG A 68 -17.14 -9.43 2.56
C ARG A 68 -16.47 -8.06 2.49
N LEU A 69 -15.72 -7.78 1.41
CA LEU A 69 -15.12 -6.46 1.19
C LEU A 69 -16.18 -5.36 1.11
N VAL A 70 -17.29 -5.62 0.40
CA VAL A 70 -18.44 -4.69 0.31
C VAL A 70 -19.03 -4.46 1.70
N SER A 71 -19.34 -5.53 2.44
CA SER A 71 -19.91 -5.42 3.78
C SER A 71 -19.02 -4.63 4.72
N PHE A 72 -17.71 -4.94 4.72
CA PHE A 72 -16.72 -4.23 5.53
C PHE A 72 -16.68 -2.73 5.26
N LEU A 73 -16.68 -2.33 3.98
CA LEU A 73 -16.68 -0.90 3.64
C LEU A 73 -17.98 -0.22 4.07
N LEU A 74 -19.14 -0.82 3.78
CA LEU A 74 -20.46 -0.25 4.11
C LEU A 74 -20.74 -0.23 5.62
N GLU A 75 -20.22 -1.17 6.39
CA GLU A 75 -20.27 -1.14 7.85
C GLU A 75 -19.53 0.08 8.42
N ASN A 76 -18.42 0.47 7.78
CA ASN A 76 -17.61 1.63 8.16
C ASN A 76 -18.08 2.95 7.51
N ASN A 77 -18.73 2.90 6.34
CA ASN A 77 -19.32 4.05 5.66
C ASN A 77 -20.67 3.68 5.03
N PRO A 78 -21.77 3.72 5.80
CA PRO A 78 -23.12 3.39 5.30
C PRO A 78 -23.63 4.35 4.21
N ASP A 79 -23.05 5.55 4.10
CA ASP A 79 -23.44 6.57 3.12
C ASP A 79 -22.70 6.42 1.77
N ALA A 80 -21.77 5.46 1.65
CA ALA A 80 -21.06 5.21 0.40
C ALA A 80 -22.01 4.69 -0.69
N ASP A 81 -21.77 5.09 -1.94
CA ASP A 81 -22.49 4.53 -3.08
C ASP A 81 -22.24 3.03 -3.20
N SER A 82 -23.26 2.24 -2.87
CA SER A 82 -23.16 0.77 -2.84
C SER A 82 -22.80 0.18 -4.19
N ALA A 83 -23.26 0.76 -5.31
CA ALA A 83 -22.92 0.27 -6.65
C ALA A 83 -21.43 0.46 -6.93
N ARG A 84 -20.87 1.60 -6.53
CA ARG A 84 -19.44 1.87 -6.65
C ARG A 84 -18.62 0.96 -5.72
N VAL A 85 -19.09 0.72 -4.50
CA VAL A 85 -18.40 -0.18 -3.56
C VAL A 85 -18.32 -1.59 -4.12
N VAL A 86 -19.41 -2.12 -4.69
CA VAL A 86 -19.43 -3.44 -5.37
C VAL A 86 -18.44 -3.47 -6.53
N LEU A 87 -18.43 -2.43 -7.36
CA LEU A 87 -17.48 -2.33 -8.48
C LEU A 87 -16.03 -2.34 -7.96
N LEU A 88 -15.70 -1.51 -6.99
CA LEU A 88 -14.34 -1.42 -6.45
C LEU A 88 -13.88 -2.73 -5.80
N ALA A 89 -14.73 -3.40 -5.01
CA ALA A 89 -14.41 -4.70 -4.42
C ALA A 89 -14.02 -5.74 -5.50
N SER A 90 -14.81 -5.81 -6.58
CA SER A 90 -14.49 -6.70 -7.71
C SER A 90 -13.20 -6.31 -8.41
N LEU A 91 -12.99 -5.01 -8.67
CA LEU A 91 -11.77 -4.50 -9.32
C LEU A 91 -10.50 -4.78 -8.50
N TYR A 92 -10.57 -4.60 -7.17
CA TYR A 92 -9.42 -4.90 -6.31
C TYR A 92 -9.04 -6.37 -6.34
N ILE A 93 -10.01 -7.28 -6.33
CA ILE A 93 -9.73 -8.73 -6.45
C ILE A 93 -9.12 -9.05 -7.83
N GLU A 94 -9.72 -8.56 -8.92
CA GLU A 94 -9.27 -8.84 -10.28
C GLU A 94 -7.86 -8.29 -10.56
N GLU A 95 -7.62 -7.02 -10.28
CA GLU A 95 -6.34 -6.35 -10.57
C GLU A 95 -5.22 -6.85 -9.64
N ALA A 96 -5.54 -7.17 -8.37
CA ALA A 96 -4.59 -7.74 -7.43
C ALA A 96 -4.17 -9.16 -7.86
N ALA A 97 -5.14 -10.02 -8.23
CA ALA A 97 -4.85 -11.36 -8.74
C ALA A 97 -3.98 -11.31 -10.00
N ALA A 98 -4.26 -10.37 -10.92
CA ALA A 98 -3.48 -10.21 -12.15
C ALA A 98 -2.01 -9.86 -11.88
N GLU A 99 -1.71 -9.11 -10.82
CA GLU A 99 -0.35 -8.68 -10.46
C GLU A 99 0.29 -9.52 -9.34
N GLY A 100 -0.44 -10.48 -8.74
CA GLY A 100 0.03 -11.31 -7.64
C GLY A 100 0.13 -10.55 -6.31
N VAL A 101 -0.70 -9.52 -6.13
CA VAL A 101 -0.80 -8.70 -4.91
C VAL A 101 -1.96 -9.22 -4.05
N ASN A 102 -1.84 -9.12 -2.74
CA ASN A 102 -2.91 -9.46 -1.80
C ASN A 102 -4.04 -8.42 -1.88
N SER A 103 -5.21 -8.85 -2.37
CA SER A 103 -6.38 -7.99 -2.55
C SER A 103 -6.91 -7.42 -1.24
N ASP A 104 -6.82 -8.15 -0.13
CA ASP A 104 -7.33 -7.73 1.16
C ASP A 104 -6.48 -6.58 1.72
N VAL A 105 -5.16 -6.72 1.61
CA VAL A 105 -4.20 -5.67 1.97
C VAL A 105 -4.44 -4.41 1.14
N ALA A 106 -4.56 -4.56 -0.19
CA ALA A 106 -4.76 -3.42 -1.08
C ALA A 106 -6.12 -2.73 -0.84
N PHE A 107 -7.19 -3.50 -0.61
CA PHE A 107 -8.52 -2.96 -0.34
C PHE A 107 -8.59 -2.22 1.00
N VAL A 108 -8.01 -2.81 2.05
CA VAL A 108 -7.92 -2.16 3.37
C VAL A 108 -7.08 -0.90 3.31
N GLN A 109 -5.98 -0.91 2.56
CA GLN A 109 -5.18 0.29 2.33
C GLN A 109 -5.99 1.38 1.64
N MET A 110 -6.77 1.05 0.60
CA MET A 110 -7.70 1.99 -0.04
C MET A 110 -8.70 2.57 0.96
N CYS A 111 -9.30 1.73 1.80
CA CYS A 111 -10.22 2.18 2.85
C CYS A 111 -9.54 3.19 3.79
N HIS A 112 -8.31 2.90 4.21
CA HIS A 112 -7.53 3.80 5.05
C HIS A 112 -7.21 5.13 4.36
N GLU A 113 -6.68 5.09 3.13
CA GLU A 113 -6.24 6.27 2.38
C GLU A 113 -7.38 7.20 1.97
N THR A 114 -8.57 6.64 1.72
CA THR A 114 -9.75 7.43 1.31
C THR A 114 -10.71 7.74 2.45
N GLY A 115 -10.42 7.24 3.66
CA GLY A 115 -11.36 7.31 4.79
C GLY A 115 -12.67 6.58 4.46
N PHE A 116 -12.56 5.36 3.92
CA PHE A 116 -13.70 4.56 3.46
C PHE A 116 -14.53 5.30 2.39
N LEU A 117 -13.88 5.80 1.35
CA LEU A 117 -14.44 6.58 0.23
C LEU A 117 -15.10 7.92 0.62
N ARG A 118 -14.82 8.46 1.82
CA ARG A 118 -15.24 9.82 2.18
C ARG A 118 -14.38 10.89 1.53
N PHE A 119 -13.16 10.52 1.15
CA PHE A 119 -12.17 11.45 0.64
C PHE A 119 -11.95 12.61 1.64
N GLY A 120 -12.08 13.85 1.30
CA GLY A 120 -12.00 14.97 2.28
C GLY A 120 -10.61 15.60 2.41
N GLY A 121 -9.62 15.06 1.68
CA GLY A 121 -8.29 15.63 1.55
C GLY A 121 -8.11 16.36 0.20
N LEU A 122 -6.88 16.34 -0.30
CA LEU A 122 -6.53 16.92 -1.62
C LEU A 122 -7.01 16.05 -2.78
N VAL A 123 -7.09 14.74 -2.56
CA VAL A 123 -7.63 13.79 -3.54
C VAL A 123 -9.14 13.79 -3.44
N THR A 124 -9.80 13.97 -4.58
CA THR A 124 -11.27 13.92 -4.67
C THR A 124 -11.73 12.64 -5.35
N GLU A 125 -13.00 12.34 -5.18
CA GLU A 125 -13.64 11.14 -5.70
C GLU A 125 -13.47 10.98 -7.22
N GLU A 126 -13.60 12.08 -7.98
CA GLU A 126 -13.53 12.09 -9.45
C GLU A 126 -12.09 11.88 -9.99
N MET A 127 -11.10 11.83 -9.10
CA MET A 127 -9.73 11.57 -9.51
C MET A 127 -9.45 10.07 -9.71
N ASN A 128 -10.31 9.18 -9.22
CA ASN A 128 -10.10 7.73 -9.24
C ASN A 128 -8.72 7.34 -8.65
N ASN A 129 -8.23 8.12 -7.70
CA ASN A 129 -6.93 7.94 -7.06
C ASN A 129 -7.17 7.41 -5.65
N PHE A 130 -7.08 6.11 -5.49
CA PHE A 130 -7.50 5.41 -4.29
C PHE A 130 -6.42 5.28 -3.21
N CYS A 131 -5.23 5.81 -3.46
CA CYS A 131 -4.11 5.71 -2.51
C CYS A 131 -3.30 7.02 -2.39
N GLY A 132 -3.84 8.14 -2.85
CA GLY A 132 -3.14 9.42 -2.79
C GLY A 132 -1.92 9.52 -3.71
N LEU A 133 -1.84 8.68 -4.75
CA LEU A 133 -0.66 8.57 -5.61
C LEU A 133 -0.25 9.92 -6.20
N GLY A 134 1.01 10.33 -5.92
CA GLY A 134 1.57 11.59 -6.42
C GLY A 134 1.13 12.85 -5.68
N SER A 135 0.28 12.74 -4.65
CA SER A 135 -0.08 13.89 -3.81
C SER A 135 1.11 14.31 -2.93
N THR A 136 1.44 15.60 -2.94
CA THR A 136 2.57 16.15 -2.17
C THR A 136 2.19 17.39 -1.35
N GLY A 137 0.91 17.69 -1.25
CA GLY A 137 0.42 18.82 -0.45
C GLY A 137 -0.35 19.86 -1.26
N PRO A 138 -0.69 21.01 -0.65
CA PRO A 138 -1.45 22.06 -1.30
C PRO A 138 -0.84 22.47 -2.65
N GLY A 139 -1.68 22.48 -3.71
CA GLY A 139 -1.23 22.79 -5.09
C GLY A 139 -0.82 21.56 -5.91
N ASN A 140 -0.64 20.39 -5.29
CA ASN A 140 -0.41 19.14 -6.00
C ASN A 140 -1.27 18.02 -5.38
N PRO A 141 -2.54 17.90 -5.80
CA PRO A 141 -3.49 16.94 -5.22
C PRO A 141 -3.18 15.49 -5.57
N GLY A 142 -2.24 15.25 -6.48
CA GLY A 142 -1.89 13.92 -6.95
C GLY A 142 -2.40 13.63 -8.36
N LEU A 143 -2.26 12.37 -8.76
CA LEU A 143 -2.63 11.89 -10.09
C LEU A 143 -4.15 11.73 -10.23
N ARG A 144 -4.61 11.83 -11.48
CA ARG A 144 -5.98 11.52 -11.87
C ARG A 144 -5.97 10.39 -12.87
N PHE A 145 -6.84 9.42 -12.69
CA PHE A 145 -7.01 8.28 -13.59
C PHE A 145 -8.33 8.38 -14.34
N PRO A 146 -8.40 7.85 -15.58
CA PRO A 146 -9.59 8.02 -16.44
C PRO A 146 -10.83 7.28 -15.93
N ASP A 147 -10.64 6.20 -15.21
CA ASP A 147 -11.68 5.33 -14.67
C ASP A 147 -11.21 4.60 -13.43
N GLU A 148 -12.14 3.96 -12.70
CA GLU A 148 -11.86 3.24 -11.46
C GLU A 148 -10.88 2.09 -11.66
N ARG A 149 -11.02 1.31 -12.74
CA ARG A 149 -10.12 0.18 -13.02
C ARG A 149 -8.68 0.64 -13.17
N THR A 150 -8.46 1.71 -13.91
CA THR A 150 -7.13 2.28 -14.10
C THR A 150 -6.55 2.80 -12.78
N GLY A 151 -7.38 3.43 -11.95
CA GLY A 151 -6.97 3.90 -10.63
C GLY A 151 -6.62 2.77 -9.67
N VAL A 152 -7.44 1.71 -9.63
CA VAL A 152 -7.18 0.49 -8.84
C VAL A 152 -5.89 -0.18 -9.33
N ARG A 153 -5.74 -0.39 -10.65
CA ARG A 153 -4.51 -0.99 -11.22
C ARG A 153 -3.27 -0.17 -10.87
N ALA A 154 -3.34 1.15 -10.93
CA ALA A 154 -2.22 2.00 -10.54
C ALA A 154 -1.84 1.82 -9.07
N HIS A 155 -2.83 1.72 -8.17
CA HIS A 155 -2.61 1.42 -6.77
C HIS A 155 -1.93 0.05 -6.58
N ILE A 156 -2.48 -1.01 -7.20
CA ILE A 156 -1.93 -2.36 -7.14
C ILE A 156 -0.48 -2.40 -7.65
N GLN A 157 -0.20 -1.77 -8.79
CA GLN A 157 1.15 -1.71 -9.36
C GLN A 157 2.12 -0.97 -8.44
N HIS A 158 1.68 0.12 -7.82
CA HIS A 158 2.50 0.86 -6.87
C HIS A 158 2.81 0.02 -5.63
N LEU A 159 1.79 -0.67 -5.10
CA LEU A 159 1.95 -1.56 -3.95
C LEU A 159 2.88 -2.74 -4.27
N LYS A 160 2.78 -3.33 -5.48
CA LYS A 160 3.72 -4.34 -5.99
C LYS A 160 5.17 -3.83 -6.00
N ALA A 161 5.39 -2.57 -6.38
CA ALA A 161 6.74 -2.00 -6.36
C ALA A 161 7.34 -1.94 -4.95
N TYR A 162 6.52 -1.77 -3.91
CA TYR A 162 6.95 -1.86 -2.52
C TYR A 162 7.15 -3.32 -2.08
N GLY A 163 6.24 -4.22 -2.45
CA GLY A 163 6.22 -5.61 -1.99
C GLY A 163 7.17 -6.55 -2.71
N SER A 164 7.58 -6.22 -3.96
CA SER A 164 8.36 -7.13 -4.82
C SER A 164 9.33 -6.40 -5.74
N THR A 165 10.36 -7.14 -6.16
CA THR A 165 11.26 -6.74 -7.26
C THR A 165 10.77 -7.21 -8.63
N ASP A 166 9.70 -7.99 -8.69
CA ASP A 166 9.16 -8.58 -9.91
C ASP A 166 8.65 -7.53 -10.88
N SER A 167 8.70 -7.85 -12.16
CA SER A 167 8.10 -7.02 -13.20
C SER A 167 6.58 -7.03 -13.11
N LEU A 168 5.95 -6.01 -13.70
CA LEU A 168 4.50 -5.99 -13.88
C LEU A 168 4.05 -7.10 -14.83
N ASN A 169 2.91 -7.70 -14.53
CA ASN A 169 2.25 -8.69 -15.38
C ASN A 169 1.36 -8.03 -16.44
N LEU A 170 0.81 -6.86 -16.11
CA LEU A 170 -0.02 -6.06 -17.01
C LEU A 170 0.72 -4.81 -17.50
N GLY A 171 0.17 -4.15 -18.51
CA GLY A 171 0.68 -2.87 -18.98
C GLY A 171 0.74 -1.84 -17.84
N GLN A 172 1.85 -1.12 -17.74
CA GLN A 172 2.06 -0.13 -16.70
C GLN A 172 1.07 1.04 -16.86
N VAL A 173 0.33 1.32 -15.78
CA VAL A 173 -0.54 2.50 -15.66
C VAL A 173 -0.12 3.40 -14.49
N ASP A 174 0.67 2.88 -13.54
CA ASP A 174 1.29 3.68 -12.50
C ASP A 174 2.55 4.39 -13.03
N PRO A 175 2.53 5.72 -13.23
CA PRO A 175 3.71 6.45 -13.70
C PRO A 175 4.81 6.54 -12.64
N ARG A 176 4.53 6.18 -11.40
CA ARG A 176 5.46 6.22 -10.27
C ARG A 176 6.07 4.86 -9.93
N PHE A 177 5.68 3.78 -10.60
CA PHE A 177 6.19 2.43 -10.35
C PHE A 177 7.72 2.37 -10.30
N GLY A 178 8.38 2.99 -11.28
CA GLY A 178 9.84 3.05 -11.36
C GLY A 178 10.52 4.02 -10.38
N LEU A 179 9.75 4.82 -9.63
CA LEU A 179 10.30 5.75 -8.63
C LEU A 179 10.44 5.10 -7.24
N VAL A 180 9.86 3.95 -7.02
CA VAL A 180 10.07 3.18 -5.78
C VAL A 180 11.45 2.56 -5.82
N SER A 181 12.35 3.00 -4.92
CA SER A 181 13.74 2.55 -4.90
C SER A 181 14.25 2.38 -3.45
N PRO A 182 14.83 1.23 -3.09
CA PRO A 182 14.77 -0.01 -3.88
C PRO A 182 13.36 -0.58 -3.93
N ARG A 183 13.00 -1.29 -5.01
CA ARG A 183 11.77 -2.06 -5.06
C ARG A 183 11.87 -3.28 -4.13
N GLY A 184 10.72 -3.79 -3.67
CA GLY A 184 10.67 -4.92 -2.74
C GLY A 184 11.10 -4.58 -1.31
N ARG A 185 11.21 -3.27 -0.98
CA ARG A 185 11.69 -2.80 0.32
C ARG A 185 10.72 -3.01 1.48
N SER A 186 9.48 -3.31 1.20
CA SER A 186 8.40 -3.49 2.16
C SER A 186 7.60 -4.74 1.78
N PRO A 187 8.05 -5.95 2.16
CA PRO A 187 7.37 -7.19 1.77
C PRO A 187 6.01 -7.37 2.47
N ASP A 188 5.78 -6.66 3.57
CA ASP A 188 4.57 -6.67 4.37
C ASP A 188 4.07 -5.26 4.69
N ILE A 189 2.89 -5.15 5.32
CA ILE A 189 2.28 -3.87 5.68
C ILE A 189 3.10 -3.07 6.69
N PHE A 190 3.88 -3.71 7.56
CA PHE A 190 4.68 -3.03 8.57
C PHE A 190 5.86 -2.28 7.94
N GLY A 191 6.44 -2.86 6.88
CA GLY A 191 7.48 -2.21 6.08
C GLY A 191 7.01 -0.94 5.35
N LEU A 192 5.70 -0.70 5.23
CA LEU A 192 5.15 0.53 4.64
C LEU A 192 5.31 1.75 5.55
N ALA A 193 5.46 1.55 6.87
CA ALA A 193 5.72 2.63 7.82
C ALA A 193 7.10 3.27 7.58
N GLY A 194 7.13 4.57 7.33
CA GLY A 194 8.35 5.32 6.98
C GLY A 194 8.83 5.16 5.54
N THR A 195 8.11 4.38 4.71
CA THR A 195 8.43 4.17 3.30
C THR A 195 7.30 4.61 2.38
N TRP A 196 6.10 4.08 2.56
CA TRP A 196 4.86 4.55 1.93
C TRP A 196 4.34 5.82 2.62
N ALA A 197 4.16 5.74 3.93
CA ALA A 197 3.70 6.84 4.76
C ALA A 197 4.75 7.26 5.79
N ALA A 198 4.81 8.55 6.11
CA ALA A 198 5.69 9.08 7.17
C ALA A 198 5.26 8.62 8.58
N ASP A 199 4.00 8.23 8.75
CA ASP A 199 3.46 7.72 10.00
C ASP A 199 4.10 6.36 10.35
N ARG A 200 4.78 6.30 11.49
CA ARG A 200 5.42 5.06 11.98
C ARG A 200 4.41 4.01 12.46
N GLN A 201 3.16 4.39 12.70
CA GLN A 201 2.09 3.48 13.09
C GLN A 201 1.24 3.02 11.88
N TYR A 202 1.63 3.37 10.67
CA TYR A 202 0.86 3.09 9.47
C TYR A 202 0.55 1.60 9.32
N GLY A 203 1.55 0.73 9.44
CA GLY A 203 1.37 -0.73 9.37
C GLY A 203 0.45 -1.27 10.46
N LEU A 204 0.53 -0.75 11.68
CA LEU A 204 -0.37 -1.15 12.77
C LEU A 204 -1.83 -0.77 12.49
N ARG A 205 -2.07 0.41 11.90
CA ARG A 205 -3.44 0.82 11.50
C ARG A 205 -4.01 -0.07 10.41
N LEU A 206 -3.17 -0.50 9.46
CA LEU A 206 -3.61 -1.47 8.46
C LEU A 206 -3.88 -2.84 9.08
N ALA A 207 -3.05 -3.28 10.04
CA ALA A 207 -3.28 -4.53 10.77
C ALA A 207 -4.62 -4.51 11.51
N ASP A 208 -4.93 -3.46 12.28
CA ASP A 208 -6.20 -3.30 12.99
C ASP A 208 -7.41 -3.40 12.03
N LEU A 209 -7.30 -2.80 10.84
CA LEU A 209 -8.35 -2.87 9.81
C LEU A 209 -8.46 -4.25 9.17
N LEU A 210 -7.33 -4.92 8.93
CA LEU A 210 -7.32 -6.28 8.40
C LEU A 210 -7.92 -7.25 9.42
N GLU A 211 -7.56 -7.17 10.70
CA GLU A 211 -8.20 -7.97 11.76
C GLU A 211 -9.72 -7.78 11.77
N SER A 212 -10.20 -6.53 11.67
CA SER A 212 -11.63 -6.25 11.58
C SER A 212 -12.30 -6.75 10.29
N LEU A 213 -11.56 -6.81 9.17
CA LEU A 213 -12.05 -7.41 7.94
C LEU A 213 -12.24 -8.92 8.08
N TYR A 214 -11.40 -9.60 8.89
CA TYR A 214 -11.43 -11.05 9.07
C TYR A 214 -12.37 -11.52 10.19
N GLU A 215 -12.90 -10.61 11.02
CA GLU A 215 -13.96 -10.89 12.03
C GLU A 215 -15.34 -11.11 11.37
#